data_0ea3746af4285e99ea2bc92db8834f7d
#
_entry.id   0ea3746af4285e99ea2bc92db8834f7d
#
_cell.length_a   1.000
_cell.length_b   1.000
_cell.length_c   1.000
_cell.angle_alpha   90.00
_cell.angle_beta   90.00
_cell.angle_gamma   90.00
#
_symmetry.space_group_name_H-M   'P 1'
#
loop_
_entity.id
_entity.type
_entity.pdbx_description
1 polymer ?
#
loop_
_entity_poly.entity_id
_entity_poly.type
_entity_poly.pdbx_seq_one_letter_code
_entity_poly.pdbx_strand_id
1 'polypeptide(L)'
;MISLVKNLTLLGLELSLIAYPPAECDSPEPWQISIQESASPVAEGISELLDSLTFYLIIIVFGVLWAIFNTVHYYKEKNNPITHHFSHGATIELVWTISPALFLIAMAFPSFKLLYLTDEVYSPSMTIKAVGHQWYWSYEYSDFLNEDGESIEFDSYMIPESDLEDGQLRLLDVDNNVVIPVDTNIRFIVTGQDVIHSFAVPSLGMKVDGIPGRLNQAATIAEREGLFYGQCSELCGILHGFMPICVAVSYTHLTLPT
;
A
#
# COMPACT_ATOMS: atom_id res chain seq x y z
N MET A 1 23.64 2.98 9.38
CA MET A 1 22.79 4.11 9.79
C MET A 1 22.65 4.23 11.31
N ILE A 2 22.62 3.17 12.08
CA ILE A 2 22.53 3.20 13.57
C ILE A 2 23.75 3.85 14.27
N SER A 3 24.94 3.89 13.65
CA SER A 3 26.14 4.50 14.25
C SER A 3 26.19 6.04 14.10
N LEU A 4 25.44 6.62 13.18
CA LEU A 4 25.38 8.08 12.99
C LEU A 4 24.44 8.76 14.01
N VAL A 5 23.42 8.06 14.46
CA VAL A 5 22.45 8.60 15.45
C VAL A 5 23.08 8.71 16.84
N LYS A 6 24.03 7.84 17.20
CA LYS A 6 24.71 7.89 18.51
C LYS A 6 25.66 9.07 18.69
N ASN A 7 26.10 9.70 17.60
CA ASN A 7 27.03 10.85 17.69
C ASN A 7 26.35 12.21 17.73
N LEU A 8 25.04 12.29 17.50
CA LEU A 8 24.28 13.54 17.58
C LEU A 8 23.80 13.90 19.00
N THR A 9 23.82 12.92 19.92
CA THR A 9 23.49 13.16 21.34
C THR A 9 24.57 13.92 22.10
N LEU A 10 25.77 14.08 21.55
CA LEU A 10 26.87 14.85 22.14
C LEU A 10 26.78 16.36 21.88
N LEU A 11 25.85 16.85 21.06
CA LEU A 11 25.66 18.25 20.70
C LEU A 11 24.51 18.96 21.44
N GLY A 12 23.92 18.33 22.47
CA GLY A 12 22.93 18.99 23.35
C GLY A 12 21.62 19.38 22.65
N LEU A 13 21.35 18.87 21.46
CA LEU A 13 20.04 18.93 20.84
C LEU A 13 19.26 17.71 21.35
N GLU A 14 18.57 17.88 22.46
CA GLU A 14 17.41 17.03 22.77
C GLU A 14 16.35 17.26 21.67
N LEU A 15 16.48 16.53 20.54
CA LEU A 15 15.29 16.18 19.81
C LEU A 15 14.46 15.35 20.78
N SER A 16 13.41 15.93 21.32
CA SER A 16 12.32 15.17 21.90
C SER A 16 11.83 14.25 20.79
N LEU A 17 12.39 13.04 20.73
CA LEU A 17 11.76 11.92 20.07
C LEU A 17 10.40 11.84 20.76
N ILE A 18 9.37 12.32 20.09
CA ILE A 18 8.00 11.96 20.38
C ILE A 18 8.06 10.44 20.35
N ALA A 19 8.10 9.84 21.54
CA ALA A 19 8.02 8.40 21.67
C ALA A 19 6.60 8.04 21.25
N TYR A 20 6.44 7.73 19.95
CA TYR A 20 5.30 6.98 19.50
C TYR A 20 5.27 5.69 20.31
N PRO A 21 4.11 5.29 20.84
CA PRO A 21 4.00 3.99 21.51
C PRO A 21 4.56 2.92 20.55
N PRO A 22 5.31 1.96 21.09
CA PRO A 22 6.00 1.00 20.25
C PRO A 22 4.98 0.18 19.45
N ALA A 23 5.10 0.27 18.12
CA ALA A 23 4.73 -0.74 17.13
C ALA A 23 3.30 -1.36 17.13
N GLU A 24 2.30 -0.72 17.68
CA GLU A 24 0.93 -1.27 17.66
C GLU A 24 0.01 -0.66 16.60
N CYS A 25 0.41 0.41 15.96
CA CYS A 25 -0.39 1.10 14.93
C CYS A 25 0.45 1.40 13.70
N ASP A 26 0.07 0.84 12.56
CA ASP A 26 0.70 1.15 11.27
C ASP A 26 -0.13 2.18 10.51
N SER A 27 0.11 3.43 10.83
CA SER A 27 -0.54 4.57 10.20
C SER A 27 0.41 5.34 9.28
N PRO A 28 -0.11 6.05 8.26
CA PRO A 28 0.71 6.95 7.46
C PRO A 28 1.37 8.03 8.31
N GLU A 29 2.66 8.28 8.08
CA GLU A 29 3.42 9.32 8.76
C GLU A 29 3.40 10.65 7.98
N PRO A 30 3.42 11.81 8.66
CA PRO A 30 3.51 13.10 8.00
C PRO A 30 4.77 13.19 7.11
N TRP A 31 4.60 13.63 5.84
CA TRP A 31 5.69 13.75 4.85
C TRP A 31 6.35 12.42 4.46
N GLN A 32 5.70 11.31 4.70
CA GLN A 32 6.20 9.99 4.31
C GLN A 32 6.42 9.89 2.80
N ILE A 33 7.63 9.53 2.37
CA ILE A 33 8.01 9.33 0.96
C ILE A 33 7.96 7.85 0.59
N SER A 34 8.29 6.96 1.54
CA SER A 34 8.24 5.51 1.37
C SER A 34 6.80 4.98 1.49
N ILE A 35 6.60 3.75 1.04
CA ILE A 35 5.38 3.00 1.39
C ILE A 35 5.39 2.63 2.87
N GLN A 36 4.23 2.26 3.42
CA GLN A 36 4.10 1.80 4.80
C GLN A 36 4.92 0.53 5.05
N GLU A 37 5.27 0.29 6.31
CA GLU A 37 5.98 -0.93 6.71
C GLU A 37 5.14 -2.17 6.38
N SER A 38 5.78 -3.14 5.75
CA SER A 38 5.10 -4.37 5.35
C SER A 38 4.72 -5.21 6.55
N ALA A 39 3.51 -5.74 6.54
CA ALA A 39 2.99 -6.63 7.57
C ALA A 39 2.46 -7.96 6.98
N SER A 40 2.74 -8.22 5.71
CA SER A 40 2.38 -9.46 5.03
C SER A 40 3.39 -9.80 3.95
N PRO A 41 3.50 -11.07 3.52
CA PRO A 41 4.40 -11.49 2.43
C PRO A 41 4.10 -10.76 1.11
N VAL A 42 2.85 -10.42 0.85
CA VAL A 42 2.45 -9.65 -0.34
C VAL A 42 2.98 -8.23 -0.28
N ALA A 43 2.83 -7.55 0.88
CA ALA A 43 3.34 -6.20 1.08
C ALA A 43 4.87 -6.16 0.99
N GLU A 44 5.56 -7.16 1.54
CA GLU A 44 7.02 -7.30 1.42
C GLU A 44 7.44 -7.45 -0.05
N GLY A 45 6.76 -8.30 -0.82
CA GLY A 45 7.01 -8.47 -2.25
C GLY A 45 6.78 -7.18 -3.06
N ILE A 46 5.79 -6.35 -2.69
CA ILE A 46 5.56 -5.02 -3.28
C ILE A 46 6.73 -4.09 -2.98
N SER A 47 7.21 -4.08 -1.73
CA SER A 47 8.36 -3.27 -1.30
C SER A 47 9.65 -3.66 -2.04
N GLU A 48 9.96 -4.96 -2.12
CA GLU A 48 11.12 -5.48 -2.87
C GLU A 48 11.07 -5.11 -4.37
N LEU A 49 9.89 -5.20 -4.99
CA LEU A 49 9.72 -4.80 -6.38
C LEU A 49 9.93 -3.29 -6.56
N LEU A 50 9.39 -2.48 -5.66
CA LEU A 50 9.58 -1.03 -5.67
C LEU A 50 11.05 -0.64 -5.54
N ASP A 51 11.79 -1.27 -4.63
CA ASP A 51 13.22 -1.02 -4.43
C ASP A 51 14.03 -1.37 -5.70
N SER A 52 13.71 -2.52 -6.31
CA SER A 52 14.32 -2.94 -7.56
C SER A 52 14.05 -1.95 -8.71
N LEU A 53 12.81 -1.51 -8.86
CA LEU A 53 12.42 -0.50 -9.85
C LEU A 53 13.11 0.83 -9.59
N THR A 54 13.14 1.28 -8.35
CA THR A 54 13.75 2.55 -7.94
C THR A 54 15.24 2.58 -8.25
N PHE A 55 15.95 1.49 -8.01
CA PHE A 55 17.37 1.37 -8.37
C PHE A 55 17.61 1.65 -9.87
N TYR A 56 16.83 1.03 -10.74
CA TYR A 56 16.96 1.26 -12.18
C TYR A 56 16.51 2.67 -12.60
N LEU A 57 15.45 3.19 -11.99
CA LEU A 57 14.96 4.55 -12.28
C LEU A 57 16.01 5.61 -11.92
N ILE A 58 16.74 5.43 -10.82
CA ILE A 58 17.84 6.31 -10.43
C ILE A 58 18.94 6.31 -11.51
N ILE A 59 19.34 5.15 -12.01
CA ILE A 59 20.33 5.05 -13.10
C ILE A 59 19.86 5.80 -14.36
N ILE A 60 18.58 5.62 -14.73
CA ILE A 60 17.99 6.29 -15.90
C ILE A 60 17.98 7.81 -15.70
N VAL A 61 17.55 8.30 -14.53
CA VAL A 61 17.52 9.73 -14.19
C VAL A 61 18.91 10.35 -14.34
N PHE A 62 19.95 9.73 -13.76
CA PHE A 62 21.30 10.21 -13.90
C PHE A 62 21.78 10.20 -15.35
N GLY A 63 21.47 9.16 -16.12
CA GLY A 63 21.78 9.09 -17.55
C GLY A 63 21.12 10.19 -18.36
N VAL A 64 19.84 10.47 -18.13
CA VAL A 64 19.09 11.54 -18.80
C VAL A 64 19.63 12.92 -18.42
N LEU A 65 19.86 13.18 -17.14
CA LEU A 65 20.42 14.45 -16.65
C LEU A 65 21.81 14.68 -17.24
N TRP A 66 22.65 13.64 -17.29
CA TRP A 66 23.97 13.69 -17.92
C TRP A 66 23.86 14.06 -19.42
N ALA A 67 22.95 13.42 -20.15
CA ALA A 67 22.74 13.69 -21.57
C ALA A 67 22.27 15.14 -21.80
N ILE A 68 21.31 15.63 -21.00
CA ILE A 68 20.81 17.01 -21.06
C ILE A 68 21.96 17.99 -20.76
N PHE A 69 22.69 17.77 -19.67
CA PHE A 69 23.81 18.64 -19.28
C PHE A 69 24.87 18.72 -20.38
N ASN A 70 25.28 17.58 -20.95
CA ASN A 70 26.26 17.55 -22.05
C ASN A 70 25.74 18.29 -23.29
N THR A 71 24.47 18.08 -23.66
CA THR A 71 23.86 18.75 -24.81
C THR A 71 23.90 20.26 -24.62
N VAL A 72 23.46 20.76 -23.48
CA VAL A 72 23.45 22.20 -23.19
C VAL A 72 24.88 22.78 -23.09
N HIS A 73 25.80 22.02 -22.47
CA HIS A 73 27.16 22.52 -22.24
C HIS A 73 28.00 22.56 -23.52
N TYR A 74 28.00 21.47 -24.31
CA TYR A 74 28.89 21.34 -25.46
C TYR A 74 28.28 21.89 -26.75
N TYR A 75 26.97 21.77 -26.96
CA TYR A 75 26.30 22.10 -28.22
C TYR A 75 25.58 23.46 -28.25
N LYS A 76 25.88 24.36 -27.29
CA LYS A 76 25.40 25.74 -27.36
C LYS A 76 26.03 26.48 -28.58
N GLU A 77 25.31 27.42 -29.16
CA GLU A 77 25.68 28.20 -30.34
C GLU A 77 27.09 28.79 -30.26
N LYS A 78 27.49 29.31 -29.10
CA LYS A 78 28.85 29.87 -28.90
C LYS A 78 29.96 28.86 -29.14
N ASN A 79 29.74 27.59 -28.87
CA ASN A 79 30.73 26.51 -28.98
C ASN A 79 30.62 25.77 -30.32
N ASN A 80 29.44 25.81 -30.96
CA ASN A 80 29.14 25.14 -32.21
C ASN A 80 28.40 26.08 -33.17
N PRO A 81 29.11 27.06 -33.76
CA PRO A 81 28.50 28.04 -34.64
C PRO A 81 28.05 27.47 -35.99
N ILE A 82 28.54 26.29 -36.39
CA ILE A 82 28.15 25.60 -37.61
C ILE A 82 27.35 24.35 -37.24
N THR A 83 26.09 24.31 -37.64
CA THR A 83 25.20 23.17 -37.37
C THR A 83 25.36 22.08 -38.44
N HIS A 84 25.37 20.82 -37.99
CA HIS A 84 25.31 19.69 -38.91
C HIS A 84 23.84 19.26 -39.09
N HIS A 85 23.40 19.23 -40.34
CA HIS A 85 22.05 18.82 -40.72
C HIS A 85 21.97 17.32 -40.96
N PHE A 86 21.89 16.54 -39.86
CA PHE A 86 21.54 15.12 -39.94
C PHE A 86 20.15 14.92 -39.33
N SER A 87 19.29 14.12 -39.98
CA SER A 87 17.91 13.90 -39.57
C SER A 87 17.64 12.48 -39.05
N HIS A 88 18.61 11.58 -39.18
CA HIS A 88 18.48 10.19 -38.76
C HIS A 88 19.83 9.56 -38.42
N GLY A 89 19.81 8.50 -37.62
CA GLY A 89 20.99 7.74 -37.25
C GLY A 89 20.62 6.31 -36.83
N ALA A 90 20.60 5.38 -37.78
CA ALA A 90 20.09 4.02 -37.59
C ALA A 90 20.68 3.29 -36.36
N THR A 91 21.98 3.48 -36.10
CA THR A 91 22.64 2.81 -34.96
C THR A 91 22.13 3.31 -33.61
N ILE A 92 22.01 4.62 -33.44
CA ILE A 92 21.54 5.19 -32.19
C ILE A 92 20.05 4.90 -31.98
N GLU A 93 19.25 4.92 -33.03
CA GLU A 93 17.83 4.55 -32.99
C GLU A 93 17.64 3.11 -32.54
N LEU A 94 18.46 2.17 -33.06
CA LEU A 94 18.45 0.78 -32.64
C LEU A 94 18.81 0.64 -31.14
N VAL A 95 19.84 1.34 -30.68
CA VAL A 95 20.29 1.31 -29.29
C VAL A 95 19.19 1.81 -28.35
N TRP A 96 18.58 2.97 -28.62
CA TRP A 96 17.55 3.51 -27.74
C TRP A 96 16.23 2.77 -27.81
N THR A 97 15.99 1.94 -28.81
CA THR A 97 14.83 1.06 -28.90
C THR A 97 15.06 -0.24 -28.14
N ILE A 98 16.22 -0.86 -28.28
CA ILE A 98 16.53 -2.16 -27.65
C ILE A 98 16.79 -2.00 -26.15
N SER A 99 17.49 -0.95 -25.70
CA SER A 99 17.86 -0.82 -24.28
C SER A 99 16.66 -0.72 -23.33
N PRO A 100 15.60 0.07 -23.61
CA PRO A 100 14.37 0.03 -22.79
C PRO A 100 13.66 -1.33 -22.83
N ALA A 101 13.66 -2.01 -23.98
CA ALA A 101 13.05 -3.34 -24.10
C ALA A 101 13.75 -4.37 -23.21
N LEU A 102 15.09 -4.38 -23.16
CA LEU A 102 15.85 -5.26 -22.28
C LEU A 102 15.59 -4.95 -20.81
N PHE A 103 15.49 -3.68 -20.46
CA PHE A 103 15.12 -3.26 -19.10
C PHE A 103 13.73 -3.78 -18.71
N LEU A 104 12.72 -3.60 -19.57
CA LEU A 104 11.36 -4.08 -19.30
C LEU A 104 11.32 -5.61 -19.16
N ILE A 105 12.08 -6.36 -19.98
CA ILE A 105 12.19 -7.81 -19.86
C ILE A 105 12.79 -8.19 -18.50
N ALA A 106 13.86 -7.52 -18.07
CA ALA A 106 14.48 -7.79 -16.77
C ALA A 106 13.50 -7.58 -15.60
N MET A 107 12.66 -6.54 -15.69
CA MET A 107 11.67 -6.23 -14.67
C MET A 107 10.40 -7.10 -14.73
N ALA A 108 10.13 -7.74 -15.86
CA ALA A 108 8.97 -8.62 -16.00
C ALA A 108 9.04 -9.84 -15.08
N PHE A 109 10.21 -10.41 -14.83
CA PHE A 109 10.37 -11.60 -13.99
C PHE A 109 9.94 -11.35 -12.52
N PRO A 110 10.48 -10.36 -11.79
CA PRO A 110 10.04 -10.08 -10.44
C PRO A 110 8.58 -9.60 -10.40
N SER A 111 8.11 -8.86 -11.40
CA SER A 111 6.72 -8.43 -11.51
C SER A 111 5.75 -9.61 -11.63
N PHE A 112 6.06 -10.60 -12.48
CA PHE A 112 5.22 -11.81 -12.57
C PHE A 112 5.26 -12.65 -11.31
N LYS A 113 6.42 -12.76 -10.63
CA LYS A 113 6.50 -13.44 -9.33
C LYS A 113 5.52 -12.82 -8.33
N LEU A 114 5.50 -11.48 -8.24
CA LEU A 114 4.59 -10.77 -7.37
C LEU A 114 3.13 -10.93 -7.81
N LEU A 115 2.84 -10.86 -9.12
CA LEU A 115 1.49 -11.06 -9.64
C LEU A 115 0.90 -12.41 -9.22
N TYR A 116 1.68 -13.49 -9.36
CA TYR A 116 1.22 -14.82 -8.93
C TYR A 116 1.05 -14.90 -7.41
N LEU A 117 1.92 -14.26 -6.63
CA LEU A 117 1.81 -14.22 -5.17
C LEU A 117 0.53 -13.50 -4.72
N THR A 118 0.16 -12.40 -5.38
CA THR A 118 -1.04 -11.62 -5.02
C THR A 118 -2.35 -12.26 -5.46
N ASP A 119 -2.33 -13.02 -6.56
CA ASP A 119 -3.55 -13.61 -7.14
C ASP A 119 -3.89 -14.99 -6.53
N GLU A 120 -2.93 -15.65 -5.90
CA GLU A 120 -3.10 -17.00 -5.38
C GLU A 120 -3.75 -17.01 -3.99
N VAL A 121 -5.01 -17.48 -3.94
CA VAL A 121 -5.74 -17.71 -2.68
C VAL A 121 -5.63 -19.17 -2.33
N TYR A 122 -4.66 -19.52 -1.46
CA TYR A 122 -4.40 -20.91 -1.09
C TYR A 122 -4.98 -21.26 0.27
N SER A 123 -5.92 -22.22 0.32
CA SER A 123 -6.47 -22.84 1.55
C SER A 123 -6.74 -21.83 2.68
N PRO A 124 -7.66 -20.87 2.53
CA PRO A 124 -7.95 -19.91 3.58
C PRO A 124 -8.52 -20.60 4.81
N SER A 125 -8.05 -20.21 5.98
CA SER A 125 -8.53 -20.70 7.28
C SER A 125 -9.78 -19.98 7.74
N MET A 126 -10.00 -18.75 7.26
CA MET A 126 -11.12 -17.89 7.61
C MET A 126 -11.50 -17.01 6.43
N THR A 127 -12.79 -16.74 6.28
CA THR A 127 -13.32 -15.86 5.24
C THR A 127 -14.09 -14.70 5.87
N ILE A 128 -13.78 -13.49 5.44
CA ILE A 128 -14.49 -12.28 5.83
C ILE A 128 -15.04 -11.63 4.57
N LYS A 129 -16.31 -11.32 4.57
CA LYS A 129 -16.93 -10.54 3.51
C LYS A 129 -16.96 -9.07 3.91
N ALA A 130 -16.45 -8.20 3.03
CA ALA A 130 -16.46 -6.76 3.18
C ALA A 130 -17.37 -6.16 2.11
N VAL A 131 -18.36 -5.40 2.52
CA VAL A 131 -19.32 -4.75 1.64
C VAL A 131 -19.18 -3.23 1.78
N GLY A 132 -18.85 -2.55 0.68
CA GLY A 132 -18.77 -1.10 0.63
C GLY A 132 -20.14 -0.47 0.44
N HIS A 133 -20.43 0.53 1.24
CA HIS A 133 -21.64 1.37 1.18
C HIS A 133 -21.27 2.84 1.06
N GLN A 134 -22.19 3.69 0.71
CA GLN A 134 -22.02 5.14 0.77
C GLN A 134 -22.44 5.65 2.18
N TRP A 135 -21.56 5.93 3.12
CA TRP A 135 -20.09 5.87 3.08
C TRP A 135 -19.61 5.21 4.36
N TYR A 136 -19.61 3.90 4.40
CA TYR A 136 -19.15 3.03 5.49
C TYR A 136 -18.87 1.63 4.95
N TRP A 137 -18.29 0.78 5.78
CA TRP A 137 -18.11 -0.64 5.46
C TRP A 137 -18.97 -1.51 6.36
N SER A 138 -19.53 -2.59 5.83
CA SER A 138 -20.10 -3.67 6.62
C SER A 138 -19.28 -4.96 6.45
N TYR A 139 -19.17 -5.72 7.52
CA TYR A 139 -18.38 -6.94 7.55
C TYR A 139 -19.22 -8.12 8.00
N GLU A 140 -18.98 -9.28 7.37
CA GLU A 140 -19.64 -10.53 7.69
C GLU A 140 -18.58 -11.63 7.88
N TYR A 141 -18.59 -12.27 9.05
CA TYR A 141 -17.78 -13.44 9.38
C TYR A 141 -18.60 -14.70 9.16
N SER A 142 -18.67 -15.17 7.94
CA SER A 142 -19.54 -16.28 7.54
C SER A 142 -19.13 -17.65 8.10
N ASP A 143 -17.88 -17.79 8.56
CA ASP A 143 -17.39 -19.04 9.17
C ASP A 143 -17.77 -19.16 10.65
N PHE A 144 -18.30 -18.10 11.27
CA PHE A 144 -18.70 -18.05 12.67
C PHE A 144 -20.19 -17.71 12.80
N LEU A 145 -20.88 -18.54 13.54
CA LEU A 145 -22.31 -18.36 13.80
C LEU A 145 -22.50 -17.93 15.24
N ASN A 146 -23.43 -17.00 15.45
CA ASN A 146 -23.90 -16.63 16.77
C ASN A 146 -24.75 -17.75 17.40
N GLU A 147 -25.26 -17.55 18.63
CA GLU A 147 -26.11 -18.51 19.34
C GLU A 147 -27.42 -18.81 18.59
N ASP A 148 -27.89 -17.89 17.76
CA ASP A 148 -29.10 -18.00 16.96
C ASP A 148 -28.84 -18.70 15.60
N GLY A 149 -27.60 -19.02 15.26
CA GLY A 149 -27.20 -19.69 14.03
C GLY A 149 -27.07 -18.74 12.82
N GLU A 150 -26.95 -17.43 13.07
CA GLU A 150 -26.71 -16.40 12.07
C GLU A 150 -25.22 -16.02 12.05
N SER A 151 -24.70 -15.60 10.88
CA SER A 151 -23.33 -15.07 10.76
C SER A 151 -23.15 -13.79 11.58
N ILE A 152 -21.93 -13.57 12.06
CA ILE A 152 -21.62 -12.33 12.78
C ILE A 152 -21.48 -11.21 11.75
N GLU A 153 -22.36 -10.22 11.83
CA GLU A 153 -22.36 -9.06 10.95
C GLU A 153 -22.30 -7.78 11.77
N PHE A 154 -21.55 -6.78 11.28
CA PHE A 154 -21.52 -5.45 11.89
C PHE A 154 -21.13 -4.39 10.87
N ASP A 155 -21.53 -3.15 11.17
CA ASP A 155 -21.14 -1.97 10.43
C ASP A 155 -19.93 -1.29 11.07
N SER A 156 -19.15 -0.62 10.26
CA SER A 156 -17.92 0.10 10.65
C SER A 156 -17.96 1.51 10.08
N TYR A 157 -18.13 2.49 10.97
CA TYR A 157 -18.18 3.90 10.63
C TYR A 157 -16.96 4.65 11.12
N MET A 158 -16.54 5.65 10.36
CA MET A 158 -15.48 6.57 10.79
C MET A 158 -15.91 7.31 12.07
N ILE A 159 -15.01 7.39 13.03
CA ILE A 159 -15.25 8.18 14.25
C ILE A 159 -15.20 9.68 13.88
N PRO A 160 -16.26 10.47 14.19
CA PRO A 160 -16.24 11.91 13.98
C PRO A 160 -15.15 12.60 14.81
N GLU A 161 -14.61 13.71 14.29
CA GLU A 161 -13.52 14.44 14.96
C GLU A 161 -13.90 14.95 16.37
N SER A 162 -15.19 15.17 16.62
CA SER A 162 -15.72 15.56 17.94
C SER A 162 -15.68 14.46 19.00
N ASP A 163 -15.63 13.20 18.56
CA ASP A 163 -15.80 12.02 19.40
C ASP A 163 -14.48 11.22 19.53
N LEU A 164 -13.39 11.74 18.94
CA LEU A 164 -12.07 11.12 19.02
C LEU A 164 -11.51 11.20 20.44
N GLU A 165 -11.01 10.08 20.93
CA GLU A 165 -10.25 9.99 22.18
C GLU A 165 -8.75 10.27 21.96
N ASP A 166 -8.03 10.53 23.05
CA ASP A 166 -6.59 10.75 23.02
C ASP A 166 -5.85 9.51 22.47
N GLY A 167 -5.13 9.70 21.39
CA GLY A 167 -4.39 8.62 20.71
C GLY A 167 -5.07 8.06 19.46
N GLN A 168 -6.34 8.36 19.25
CA GLN A 168 -7.04 7.97 18.03
C GLN A 168 -6.67 8.86 16.83
N LEU A 169 -6.70 8.27 15.64
CA LEU A 169 -6.25 8.90 14.42
C LEU A 169 -7.42 9.50 13.63
N ARG A 170 -7.36 10.80 13.42
CA ARG A 170 -8.34 11.54 12.62
C ARG A 170 -8.45 10.94 11.20
N LEU A 171 -9.67 10.67 10.73
CA LEU A 171 -10.03 10.13 9.41
C LEU A 171 -9.61 8.65 9.19
N LEU A 172 -9.07 7.98 10.18
CA LEU A 172 -8.60 6.59 10.06
C LEU A 172 -9.27 5.65 11.04
N ASP A 173 -9.54 6.10 12.26
CA ASP A 173 -10.19 5.27 13.27
C ASP A 173 -11.69 5.10 13.01
N VAL A 174 -12.16 3.91 13.36
CA VAL A 174 -13.56 3.48 13.22
C VAL A 174 -14.12 2.99 14.55
N ASP A 175 -15.43 2.98 14.67
CA ASP A 175 -16.16 2.48 15.85
C ASP A 175 -16.01 0.96 16.03
N ASN A 176 -15.98 0.19 14.94
CA ASN A 176 -15.87 -1.26 14.95
C ASN A 176 -14.75 -1.72 13.99
N ASN A 177 -13.68 -2.29 14.54
CA ASN A 177 -12.55 -2.81 13.78
C ASN A 177 -12.84 -4.21 13.22
N VAL A 178 -12.29 -4.51 12.06
CA VAL A 178 -12.18 -5.90 11.58
C VAL A 178 -11.07 -6.59 12.37
N VAL A 179 -11.38 -7.70 13.01
CA VAL A 179 -10.41 -8.46 13.81
C VAL A 179 -9.98 -9.70 13.07
N ILE A 180 -8.67 -9.89 12.90
CA ILE A 180 -8.10 -11.09 12.29
C ILE A 180 -6.97 -11.67 13.15
N PRO A 181 -6.77 -12.99 13.13
CA PRO A 181 -5.66 -13.63 13.83
C PRO A 181 -4.34 -13.43 13.06
N VAL A 182 -3.23 -13.28 13.81
CA VAL A 182 -1.87 -13.28 13.28
C VAL A 182 -1.51 -14.65 12.70
N ASP A 183 -0.57 -14.69 11.75
CA ASP A 183 -0.04 -15.91 11.11
C ASP A 183 -1.10 -16.84 10.52
N THR A 184 -2.25 -16.29 10.17
CA THR A 184 -3.38 -17.05 9.64
C THR A 184 -3.74 -16.58 8.24
N ASN A 185 -4.01 -17.53 7.33
CA ASN A 185 -4.40 -17.19 5.96
C ASN A 185 -5.88 -16.78 5.92
N ILE A 186 -6.13 -15.50 5.71
CA ILE A 186 -7.46 -14.88 5.67
C ILE A 186 -7.83 -14.55 4.24
N ARG A 187 -9.04 -14.95 3.85
CA ARG A 187 -9.64 -14.53 2.57
C ARG A 187 -10.66 -13.43 2.81
N PHE A 188 -10.48 -12.30 2.13
CA PHE A 188 -11.48 -11.26 2.02
C PHE A 188 -12.28 -11.43 0.74
N ILE A 189 -13.61 -11.42 0.85
CA ILE A 189 -14.55 -11.32 -0.28
C ILE A 189 -15.09 -9.90 -0.29
N VAL A 190 -14.83 -9.16 -1.35
CA VAL A 190 -15.13 -7.73 -1.43
C VAL A 190 -16.18 -7.46 -2.49
N THR A 191 -17.20 -6.70 -2.14
CA THR A 191 -18.25 -6.25 -3.06
C THR A 191 -18.74 -4.84 -2.68
N GLY A 192 -19.49 -4.20 -3.57
CA GLY A 192 -20.20 -2.95 -3.30
C GLY A 192 -21.69 -3.18 -3.23
N GLN A 193 -22.39 -2.47 -2.35
CA GLN A 193 -23.85 -2.53 -2.26
C GLN A 193 -24.53 -1.58 -3.24
N ASP A 194 -23.96 -0.42 -3.45
CA ASP A 194 -24.54 0.71 -4.18
C ASP A 194 -23.70 1.13 -5.39
N VAL A 195 -22.48 1.61 -5.16
CA VAL A 195 -21.53 2.03 -6.19
C VAL A 195 -20.25 1.23 -6.07
N ILE A 196 -19.26 1.49 -6.93
CA ILE A 196 -17.94 0.86 -6.81
C ILE A 196 -17.19 1.52 -5.66
N HIS A 197 -16.61 0.70 -4.79
CA HIS A 197 -15.69 1.06 -3.73
C HIS A 197 -14.38 0.27 -3.92
N SER A 198 -13.36 0.54 -3.12
CA SER A 198 -12.14 -0.28 -3.14
C SER A 198 -11.63 -0.49 -1.72
N PHE A 199 -11.58 -1.74 -1.31
CA PHE A 199 -11.04 -2.16 -0.02
C PHE A 199 -9.51 -2.20 -0.10
N ALA A 200 -8.82 -1.31 0.62
CA ALA A 200 -7.38 -1.19 0.54
C ALA A 200 -6.76 -1.03 1.93
N VAL A 201 -5.81 -1.92 2.25
CA VAL A 201 -4.98 -1.85 3.47
C VAL A 201 -3.52 -1.99 3.03
N PRO A 202 -2.79 -0.87 2.89
CA PRO A 202 -1.47 -0.85 2.29
C PRO A 202 -0.44 -1.75 2.98
N SER A 203 -0.40 -1.76 4.30
CA SER A 203 0.56 -2.57 5.08
C SER A 203 0.33 -4.08 4.93
N LEU A 204 -0.89 -4.49 4.63
CA LEU A 204 -1.24 -5.86 4.31
C LEU A 204 -1.13 -6.18 2.82
N GLY A 205 -0.72 -5.21 2.00
CA GLY A 205 -0.56 -5.38 0.55
C GLY A 205 -1.85 -5.64 -0.21
N MET A 206 -3.01 -5.33 0.40
CA MET A 206 -4.32 -5.56 -0.20
C MET A 206 -4.88 -4.31 -0.85
N LYS A 207 -5.39 -4.48 -2.07
CA LYS A 207 -6.27 -3.52 -2.74
C LYS A 207 -7.18 -4.26 -3.70
N VAL A 208 -8.48 -4.23 -3.43
CA VAL A 208 -9.49 -4.94 -4.21
C VAL A 208 -10.73 -4.08 -4.38
N ASP A 209 -11.18 -3.95 -5.61
CA ASP A 209 -12.39 -3.19 -5.92
C ASP A 209 -13.65 -3.97 -5.54
N GLY A 210 -14.53 -3.30 -4.80
CA GLY A 210 -15.86 -3.77 -4.45
C GLY A 210 -16.89 -3.32 -5.50
N ILE A 211 -17.16 -4.20 -6.48
CA ILE A 211 -18.05 -3.90 -7.59
C ILE A 211 -19.46 -4.46 -7.30
N PRO A 212 -20.55 -3.67 -7.40
CA PRO A 212 -21.90 -4.17 -7.23
C PRO A 212 -22.20 -5.37 -8.15
N GLY A 213 -22.75 -6.43 -7.58
CA GLY A 213 -23.09 -7.65 -8.30
C GLY A 213 -21.91 -8.59 -8.61
N ARG A 214 -20.69 -8.25 -8.18
CA ARG A 214 -19.49 -9.09 -8.33
C ARG A 214 -18.83 -9.32 -6.97
N LEU A 215 -18.39 -10.55 -6.72
CA LEU A 215 -17.61 -10.93 -5.56
C LEU A 215 -16.13 -11.05 -5.97
N ASN A 216 -15.34 -10.06 -5.61
CA ASN A 216 -13.89 -10.10 -5.77
C ASN A 216 -13.26 -10.70 -4.50
N GLN A 217 -12.07 -11.28 -4.63
CA GLN A 217 -11.38 -11.86 -3.49
C GLN A 217 -9.91 -11.42 -3.44
N ALA A 218 -9.40 -11.33 -2.22
CA ALA A 218 -7.98 -11.24 -1.91
C ALA A 218 -7.67 -12.11 -0.71
N ALA A 219 -6.43 -12.57 -0.59
CA ALA A 219 -5.95 -13.24 0.60
C ALA A 219 -4.77 -12.48 1.21
N THR A 220 -4.65 -12.58 2.53
CA THR A 220 -3.51 -12.03 3.26
C THR A 220 -3.17 -12.91 4.46
N ILE A 221 -1.91 -12.84 4.86
CA ILE A 221 -1.41 -13.39 6.13
C ILE A 221 -0.75 -12.23 6.85
N ALA A 222 -1.31 -11.81 7.97
CA ALA A 222 -0.69 -10.78 8.79
C ALA A 222 0.40 -11.42 9.65
N GLU A 223 1.65 -10.96 9.49
CA GLU A 223 2.84 -11.52 10.16
C GLU A 223 3.15 -10.85 11.51
N ARG A 224 2.46 -9.78 11.85
CA ARG A 224 2.61 -9.07 13.13
C ARG A 224 1.29 -8.57 13.65
N GLU A 225 1.20 -8.40 14.96
CA GLU A 225 0.06 -7.79 15.62
C GLU A 225 0.03 -6.28 15.42
N GLY A 226 -1.13 -5.68 15.62
CA GLY A 226 -1.32 -4.24 15.59
C GLY A 226 -2.59 -3.81 14.89
N LEU A 227 -2.77 -2.49 14.76
CA LEU A 227 -3.84 -1.86 14.01
C LEU A 227 -3.31 -1.42 12.65
N PHE A 228 -3.96 -1.88 11.59
CA PHE A 228 -3.60 -1.57 10.22
C PHE A 228 -4.69 -0.75 9.55
N TYR A 229 -4.32 0.43 9.08
CA TYR A 229 -5.26 1.39 8.54
C TYR A 229 -5.29 1.34 7.02
N GLY A 230 -6.49 1.55 6.49
CA GLY A 230 -6.76 1.67 5.09
C GLY A 230 -7.83 2.70 4.79
N GLN A 231 -8.01 3.01 3.53
CA GLN A 231 -9.04 3.93 3.06
C GLN A 231 -9.66 3.42 1.77
N CYS A 232 -10.91 3.80 1.50
CA CYS A 232 -11.55 3.54 0.23
C CYS A 232 -10.69 4.11 -0.91
N SER A 233 -10.36 3.29 -1.91
CA SER A 233 -9.43 3.63 -2.98
C SER A 233 -10.09 3.73 -4.36
N GLU A 234 -11.43 3.74 -4.44
CA GLU A 234 -12.21 4.01 -5.65
C GLU A 234 -13.26 5.09 -5.39
N LEU A 235 -13.33 6.09 -6.26
CA LEU A 235 -14.20 7.25 -6.10
C LEU A 235 -15.69 6.83 -6.02
N CYS A 236 -16.30 7.05 -4.87
CA CYS A 236 -17.67 6.60 -4.56
C CYS A 236 -18.63 7.72 -4.18
N GLY A 237 -18.25 8.99 -4.30
CA GLY A 237 -19.10 10.15 -4.03
C GLY A 237 -18.51 11.16 -3.05
N ILE A 238 -19.38 11.95 -2.39
CA ILE A 238 -18.97 13.13 -1.61
C ILE A 238 -18.11 12.77 -0.39
N LEU A 239 -18.46 11.69 0.32
CA LEU A 239 -17.73 11.24 1.53
C LEU A 239 -16.75 10.10 1.25
N HIS A 240 -16.22 10.01 0.01
CA HIS A 240 -15.23 9.00 -0.39
C HIS A 240 -14.01 8.93 0.54
N GLY A 241 -13.49 10.07 1.02
CA GLY A 241 -12.37 10.14 1.97
C GLY A 241 -12.74 9.92 3.44
N PHE A 242 -14.02 9.62 3.74
CA PHE A 242 -14.57 9.54 5.09
C PHE A 242 -15.14 8.15 5.40
N MET A 243 -14.64 7.11 4.75
CA MET A 243 -14.96 5.70 5.00
C MET A 243 -13.67 4.88 5.12
N PRO A 244 -12.95 5.03 6.23
CA PRO A 244 -11.72 4.31 6.49
C PRO A 244 -11.96 2.83 6.77
N ILE A 245 -10.84 2.09 6.80
CA ILE A 245 -10.77 0.67 7.10
C ILE A 245 -9.77 0.51 8.24
N CYS A 246 -10.15 -0.17 9.31
CA CYS A 246 -9.22 -0.51 10.39
C CYS A 246 -9.26 -2.02 10.64
N VAL A 247 -8.11 -2.67 10.49
CA VAL A 247 -7.92 -4.10 10.71
C VAL A 247 -7.06 -4.29 11.95
N ALA A 248 -7.65 -4.88 12.99
CA ALA A 248 -6.96 -5.25 14.21
C ALA A 248 -6.44 -6.68 14.09
N VAL A 249 -5.13 -6.84 14.13
CA VAL A 249 -4.47 -8.14 14.11
C VAL A 249 -4.06 -8.53 15.51
N SER A 250 -4.50 -9.68 15.98
CA SER A 250 -4.21 -10.17 17.31
C SER A 250 -4.06 -11.69 17.36
N TYR A 251 -3.69 -12.22 18.52
CA TYR A 251 -3.61 -13.67 18.71
C TYR A 251 -4.97 -14.37 18.57
N THR A 252 -4.93 -15.63 18.14
CA THR A 252 -6.11 -16.47 17.84
C THR A 252 -7.12 -16.68 18.98
N HIS A 253 -6.79 -16.27 20.20
CA HIS A 253 -7.65 -16.44 21.38
C HIS A 253 -8.40 -15.16 21.81
N LEU A 254 -8.32 -14.09 21.04
CA LEU A 254 -9.17 -12.94 21.26
C LEU A 254 -10.57 -13.19 20.71
N THR A 255 -11.54 -12.92 21.55
CA THR A 255 -12.95 -13.02 21.18
C THR A 255 -13.28 -11.99 20.10
N LEU A 256 -13.99 -12.45 19.06
CA LEU A 256 -14.63 -11.55 18.11
C LEU A 256 -15.54 -10.55 18.84
N PRO A 257 -15.72 -9.32 18.32
CA PRO A 257 -16.68 -8.38 18.90
C PRO A 257 -18.07 -9.04 18.96
N THR A 258 -18.64 -9.06 20.14
CA THR A 258 -19.98 -9.64 20.40
C THR A 258 -21.03 -8.58 20.24
#